data_0d02504ddbeac2fd2b5bdf12553d7b80
#
_entry.id   0d02504ddbeac2fd2b5bdf12553d7b80
#
_cell.length_a   1.000
_cell.length_b   1.000
_cell.length_c   1.000
_cell.angle_alpha   90.00
_cell.angle_beta   90.00
_cell.angle_gamma   90.00
#
_symmetry.space_group_name_H-M   'P 1'
#
loop_
_entity.id
_entity.type
_entity.pdbx_description
1 polymer ?
#
loop_
_entity_poly.entity_id
_entity_poly.type
_entity_poly.pdbx_seq_one_letter_code
_entity_poly.pdbx_strand_id
1 'polypeptide(L)'
;IKNMDQAQVLKAFESNECDGVALWAPHMFVAANKGAVMAADVRTAGKGNPVVLVADTRYAEKYPDITASFLGVFLRAVDAFKKTPAEDLIAEYQRFYKTFVGKDYDTALALKDLQYHPVFSLEEQLELFDDTGAPSQVQQWQSSVAAFFRDINRITSDEAKKVEDGKYATNTYLKLVK
;
A
#
# COMPACT_ATOMS: atom_id res chain seq x y z
N ILE A 1 0.08 11.13 -22.17
CA ILE A 1 0.30 10.92 -20.72
C ILE A 1 1.58 11.65 -20.32
N LYS A 2 1.51 12.51 -19.30
CA LYS A 2 2.67 13.16 -18.68
C LYS A 2 2.85 12.58 -17.27
N ASN A 3 4.10 12.26 -16.90
CA ASN A 3 4.46 11.90 -15.56
C ASN A 3 4.98 13.15 -14.83
N MET A 4 4.38 13.49 -13.70
CA MET A 4 4.70 14.67 -12.90
C MET A 4 4.57 14.31 -11.41
N ASP A 5 5.14 15.16 -10.55
CA ASP A 5 4.92 15.08 -9.10
C ASP A 5 3.44 15.28 -8.74
N GLN A 6 2.95 14.61 -7.69
CA GLN A 6 1.53 14.60 -7.33
C GLN A 6 0.95 16.00 -7.05
N ALA A 7 1.74 16.89 -6.45
CA ALA A 7 1.31 18.26 -6.21
C ALA A 7 1.20 19.06 -7.52
N GLN A 8 2.09 18.79 -8.47
CA GLN A 8 2.04 19.40 -9.80
C GLN A 8 0.86 18.85 -10.62
N VAL A 9 0.61 17.54 -10.54
CA VAL A 9 -0.55 16.88 -11.17
C VAL A 9 -1.85 17.51 -10.67
N LEU A 10 -1.98 17.68 -9.34
CA LEU A 10 -3.18 18.32 -8.76
C LEU A 10 -3.37 19.75 -9.26
N LYS A 11 -2.29 20.56 -9.33
CA LYS A 11 -2.36 21.94 -9.84
C LYS A 11 -2.75 21.97 -11.31
N ALA A 12 -2.16 21.12 -12.16
CA ALA A 12 -2.48 21.04 -13.57
C ALA A 12 -3.96 20.68 -13.80
N PHE A 13 -4.52 19.80 -12.97
CA PHE A 13 -5.94 19.47 -13.02
C PHE A 13 -6.81 20.65 -12.57
N GLU A 14 -6.46 21.33 -11.49
CA GLU A 14 -7.19 22.50 -10.99
C GLU A 14 -7.17 23.68 -11.95
N SER A 15 -6.11 23.83 -12.74
CA SER A 15 -6.00 24.86 -13.80
C SER A 15 -6.57 24.45 -15.16
N ASN A 16 -7.25 23.31 -15.24
CA ASN A 16 -7.82 22.75 -16.48
C ASN A 16 -6.78 22.52 -17.60
N GLU A 17 -5.54 22.19 -17.24
CA GLU A 17 -4.49 21.83 -18.19
C GLU A 17 -4.61 20.37 -18.66
N CYS A 18 -5.47 19.56 -18.01
CA CYS A 18 -5.74 18.18 -18.36
C CYS A 18 -7.15 17.75 -17.92
N ASP A 19 -7.73 16.80 -18.66
CA ASP A 19 -9.10 16.32 -18.43
C ASP A 19 -9.18 15.22 -17.36
N GLY A 20 -8.06 14.57 -17.07
CA GLY A 20 -8.00 13.48 -16.08
C GLY A 20 -6.61 13.31 -15.51
N VAL A 21 -6.54 12.84 -14.27
CA VAL A 21 -5.30 12.67 -13.50
C VAL A 21 -5.32 11.39 -12.70
N ALA A 22 -4.13 10.82 -12.44
CA ALA A 22 -3.94 9.77 -11.47
C ALA A 22 -3.33 10.37 -10.21
N LEU A 23 -4.06 10.26 -9.11
CA LEU A 23 -3.67 10.79 -7.80
C LEU A 23 -3.78 9.70 -6.75
N TRP A 24 -2.93 9.78 -5.73
CA TRP A 24 -3.09 9.00 -4.50
C TRP A 24 -3.37 9.93 -3.31
N ALA A 25 -3.73 9.33 -2.19
CA ALA A 25 -3.97 10.08 -0.96
C ALA A 25 -2.71 10.88 -0.54
N PRO A 26 -2.87 12.10 -0.04
CA PRO A 26 -4.13 12.81 0.20
C PRO A 26 -4.66 13.61 -0.98
N HIS A 27 -3.89 13.75 -2.08
CA HIS A 27 -4.20 14.65 -3.20
C HIS A 27 -5.53 14.30 -3.88
N MET A 28 -5.86 12.99 -3.97
CA MET A 28 -7.15 12.54 -4.52
C MET A 28 -8.34 13.08 -3.71
N PHE A 29 -8.23 13.15 -2.39
CA PHE A 29 -9.30 13.68 -1.53
C PHE A 29 -9.40 15.22 -1.65
N VAL A 30 -8.26 15.90 -1.82
CA VAL A 30 -8.26 17.35 -2.08
C VAL A 30 -8.96 17.64 -3.41
N ALA A 31 -8.67 16.88 -4.46
CA ALA A 31 -9.36 17.00 -5.74
C ALA A 31 -10.86 16.74 -5.61
N ALA A 32 -11.25 15.67 -4.91
CA ALA A 32 -12.64 15.32 -4.69
C ALA A 32 -13.42 16.42 -3.92
N ASN A 33 -12.80 17.02 -2.91
CA ASN A 33 -13.40 18.14 -2.17
C ASN A 33 -13.61 19.41 -3.04
N LYS A 34 -12.89 19.51 -4.16
CA LYS A 34 -13.04 20.58 -5.17
C LYS A 34 -13.96 20.19 -6.34
N GLY A 35 -14.68 19.09 -6.22
CA GLY A 35 -15.68 18.66 -7.20
C GLY A 35 -15.16 17.67 -8.26
N ALA A 36 -13.93 17.19 -8.15
CA ALA A 36 -13.44 16.12 -9.02
C ALA A 36 -14.19 14.81 -8.78
N VAL A 37 -14.46 14.07 -9.85
CA VAL A 37 -15.11 12.75 -9.79
C VAL A 37 -14.05 11.67 -9.91
N MET A 38 -14.05 10.71 -9.00
CA MET A 38 -13.20 9.54 -9.10
C MET A 38 -13.79 8.56 -10.11
N ALA A 39 -13.14 8.43 -11.27
CA ALA A 39 -13.59 7.56 -12.35
C ALA A 39 -13.28 6.09 -12.07
N ALA A 40 -12.12 5.80 -11.46
CA ALA A 40 -11.70 4.45 -11.09
C ALA A 40 -10.63 4.49 -9.98
N ASP A 41 -10.49 3.40 -9.26
CA ASP A 41 -9.36 3.11 -8.38
C ASP A 41 -8.82 1.69 -8.64
N VAL A 42 -7.75 1.31 -7.96
CA VAL A 42 -7.14 -0.01 -8.12
C VAL A 42 -8.10 -1.16 -7.78
N ARG A 43 -9.06 -0.96 -6.88
CA ARG A 43 -10.05 -1.97 -6.48
C ARG A 43 -11.09 -2.15 -7.59
N THR A 44 -11.64 -1.05 -8.12
CA THR A 44 -12.60 -1.09 -9.22
C THR A 44 -11.95 -1.63 -10.50
N ALA A 45 -10.65 -1.45 -10.67
CA ALA A 45 -9.88 -2.05 -11.76
C ALA A 45 -9.53 -3.53 -11.52
N GLY A 46 -9.94 -4.13 -10.40
CA GLY A 46 -9.64 -5.52 -10.06
C GLY A 46 -8.14 -5.78 -9.82
N LYS A 47 -7.41 -4.76 -9.38
CA LYS A 47 -5.97 -4.84 -9.12
C LYS A 47 -5.66 -4.60 -7.64
N GLY A 48 -4.52 -5.11 -7.18
CA GLY A 48 -3.97 -4.83 -5.86
C GLY A 48 -2.74 -3.92 -5.96
N ASN A 49 -2.61 -3.02 -5.03
CA ASN A 49 -1.39 -2.22 -4.84
C ASN A 49 -1.02 -2.23 -3.35
N PRO A 50 -0.56 -3.38 -2.84
CA PRO A 50 -0.27 -3.52 -1.42
C PRO A 50 0.99 -2.74 -1.02
N VAL A 51 0.94 -2.12 0.14
CA VAL A 51 2.14 -1.69 0.86
C VAL A 51 2.62 -2.89 1.67
N VAL A 52 3.89 -3.24 1.54
CA VAL A 52 4.48 -4.44 2.13
C VAL A 52 5.72 -4.11 2.95
N LEU A 53 5.99 -4.94 3.96
CA LEU A 53 7.28 -4.94 4.64
C LEU A 53 8.26 -5.80 3.84
N VAL A 54 9.47 -5.28 3.64
CA VAL A 54 10.55 -5.96 2.92
C VAL A 54 11.71 -6.20 3.88
N ALA A 55 12.22 -7.42 3.91
CA ALA A 55 13.39 -7.79 4.68
C ALA A 55 14.53 -8.27 3.78
N ASP A 56 15.78 -8.04 4.21
CA ASP A 56 16.93 -8.73 3.60
C ASP A 56 16.82 -10.23 3.88
N THR A 57 16.83 -11.04 2.82
CA THR A 57 16.63 -12.49 2.90
C THR A 57 17.66 -13.15 3.82
N ARG A 58 18.92 -12.80 3.69
CA ARG A 58 20.01 -13.38 4.50
C ARG A 58 19.87 -13.04 5.97
N TYR A 59 19.41 -11.81 6.28
CA TYR A 59 19.14 -11.42 7.66
C TYR A 59 17.97 -12.20 8.24
N ALA A 60 16.86 -12.27 7.50
CA ALA A 60 15.66 -12.96 7.95
C ALA A 60 15.87 -14.47 8.15
N GLU A 61 16.62 -15.12 7.26
CA GLU A 61 17.02 -16.51 7.38
C GLU A 61 17.95 -16.76 8.57
N LYS A 62 18.88 -15.84 8.82
CA LYS A 62 19.82 -15.95 9.95
C LYS A 62 19.16 -15.68 11.31
N TYR A 63 18.15 -14.83 11.34
CA TYR A 63 17.48 -14.37 12.57
C TYR A 63 15.95 -14.47 12.47
N PRO A 64 15.39 -15.66 12.25
CA PRO A 64 13.96 -15.84 12.05
C PRO A 64 13.13 -15.39 13.25
N ASP A 65 13.59 -15.64 14.47
CA ASP A 65 12.89 -15.24 15.70
C ASP A 65 12.84 -13.72 15.88
N ILE A 66 13.90 -13.01 15.50
CA ILE A 66 13.93 -11.54 15.54
C ILE A 66 12.95 -10.98 14.49
N THR A 67 12.97 -11.56 13.30
CA THR A 67 12.05 -11.16 12.20
C THR A 67 10.59 -11.39 12.62
N ALA A 68 10.28 -12.55 13.19
CA ALA A 68 8.94 -12.86 13.69
C ALA A 68 8.53 -11.95 14.86
N SER A 69 9.46 -11.64 15.78
CA SER A 69 9.20 -10.72 16.89
C SER A 69 8.89 -9.30 16.40
N PHE A 70 9.61 -8.81 15.41
CA PHE A 70 9.32 -7.52 14.77
C PHE A 70 7.92 -7.52 14.15
N LEU A 71 7.57 -8.56 13.39
CA LEU A 71 6.23 -8.71 12.82
C LEU A 71 5.16 -8.76 13.90
N GLY A 72 5.42 -9.46 15.02
CA GLY A 72 4.51 -9.52 16.16
C GLY A 72 4.25 -8.13 16.78
N VAL A 73 5.27 -7.28 16.89
CA VAL A 73 5.09 -5.89 17.35
C VAL A 73 4.24 -5.10 16.35
N PHE A 74 4.56 -5.19 15.07
CA PHE A 74 3.81 -4.53 14.00
C PHE A 74 2.34 -4.96 13.99
N LEU A 75 2.08 -6.27 14.07
CA LEU A 75 0.72 -6.82 14.06
C LEU A 75 -0.10 -6.43 15.29
N ARG A 76 0.53 -6.30 16.47
CA ARG A 76 -0.17 -5.72 17.64
C ARG A 76 -0.60 -4.28 17.40
N ALA A 77 0.22 -3.47 16.71
CA ALA A 77 -0.17 -2.12 16.32
C ALA A 77 -1.32 -2.13 15.31
N VAL A 78 -1.28 -3.04 14.33
CA VAL A 78 -2.38 -3.26 13.37
C VAL A 78 -3.67 -3.64 14.09
N ASP A 79 -3.62 -4.55 15.05
CA ASP A 79 -4.78 -4.98 15.83
C ASP A 79 -5.35 -3.83 16.68
N ALA A 80 -4.49 -3.05 17.31
CA ALA A 80 -4.91 -1.86 18.03
C ALA A 80 -5.60 -0.85 17.10
N PHE A 81 -5.01 -0.61 15.93
CA PHE A 81 -5.59 0.26 14.91
C PHE A 81 -6.98 -0.23 14.45
N LYS A 82 -7.14 -1.53 14.16
CA LYS A 82 -8.42 -2.12 13.73
C LYS A 82 -9.50 -2.06 14.81
N LYS A 83 -9.13 -2.12 16.09
CA LYS A 83 -10.06 -2.10 17.23
C LYS A 83 -10.42 -0.71 17.69
N THR A 84 -9.66 0.30 17.32
CA THR A 84 -9.87 1.70 17.73
C THR A 84 -10.76 2.40 16.71
N PRO A 85 -11.84 3.07 17.12
CA PRO A 85 -12.64 3.90 16.21
C PRO A 85 -11.78 4.93 15.50
N ALA A 86 -12.04 5.17 14.21
CA ALA A 86 -11.21 6.07 13.40
C ALA A 86 -11.16 7.48 13.99
N GLU A 87 -12.26 7.92 14.61
CA GLU A 87 -12.37 9.22 15.27
C GLU A 87 -11.38 9.39 16.42
N ASP A 88 -11.09 8.32 17.16
CA ASP A 88 -10.15 8.31 18.27
C ASP A 88 -8.67 8.31 17.78
N LEU A 89 -8.41 7.92 16.53
CA LEU A 89 -7.10 7.90 15.91
C LEU A 89 -6.71 9.24 15.27
N ILE A 90 -7.66 10.14 15.02
CA ILE A 90 -7.42 11.39 14.25
C ILE A 90 -6.29 12.22 14.84
N ALA A 91 -6.30 12.45 16.15
CA ALA A 91 -5.30 13.30 16.81
C ALA A 91 -3.87 12.76 16.62
N GLU A 92 -3.68 11.43 16.76
CA GLU A 92 -2.38 10.79 16.56
C GLU A 92 -1.97 10.82 15.09
N TYR A 93 -2.92 10.62 14.19
CA TYR A 93 -2.70 10.69 12.75
C TYR A 93 -2.25 12.07 12.31
N GLN A 94 -2.94 13.13 12.77
CA GLN A 94 -2.59 14.52 12.52
C GLN A 94 -1.20 14.85 13.10
N ARG A 95 -0.89 14.39 14.33
CA ARG A 95 0.41 14.56 14.95
C ARG A 95 1.53 13.88 14.12
N PHE A 96 1.29 12.66 13.63
CA PHE A 96 2.23 11.95 12.76
C PHE A 96 2.52 12.76 11.49
N TYR A 97 1.49 13.18 10.77
CA TYR A 97 1.67 13.96 9.53
C TYR A 97 2.36 15.30 9.78
N LYS A 98 2.02 16.00 10.86
CA LYS A 98 2.71 17.24 11.23
C LYS A 98 4.18 17.01 11.52
N THR A 99 4.51 15.96 12.26
CA THR A 99 5.88 15.68 12.71
C THR A 99 6.78 15.17 11.59
N PHE A 100 6.29 14.23 10.78
CA PHE A 100 7.11 13.49 9.81
C PHE A 100 6.97 13.99 8.36
N VAL A 101 5.85 14.62 8.03
CA VAL A 101 5.58 15.13 6.68
C VAL A 101 5.56 16.66 6.63
N GLY A 102 5.47 17.32 7.77
CA GLY A 102 5.44 18.78 7.88
C GLY A 102 4.14 19.42 7.40
N LYS A 103 3.06 18.63 7.31
CA LYS A 103 1.75 19.07 6.81
C LYS A 103 0.68 18.98 7.89
N ASP A 104 -0.17 19.99 7.92
CA ASP A 104 -1.40 19.93 8.70
C ASP A 104 -2.48 19.20 7.91
N TYR A 105 -3.15 18.27 8.57
CA TYR A 105 -4.29 17.52 8.04
C TYR A 105 -5.54 17.97 8.78
N ASP A 106 -6.56 18.43 8.06
CA ASP A 106 -7.86 18.67 8.69
C ASP A 106 -8.53 17.34 9.09
N THR A 107 -9.44 17.41 10.05
CA THR A 107 -10.11 16.24 10.63
C THR A 107 -10.88 15.41 9.59
N ALA A 108 -11.56 16.07 8.66
CA ALA A 108 -12.36 15.37 7.65
C ALA A 108 -11.48 14.62 6.65
N LEU A 109 -10.35 15.21 6.27
CA LEU A 109 -9.37 14.59 5.39
C LEU A 109 -8.66 13.43 6.10
N ALA A 110 -8.27 13.61 7.36
CA ALA A 110 -7.65 12.56 8.18
C ALA A 110 -8.58 11.34 8.32
N LEU A 111 -9.86 11.57 8.59
CA LEU A 111 -10.85 10.49 8.71
C LEU A 111 -11.03 9.73 7.39
N LYS A 112 -11.15 10.42 6.26
CA LYS A 112 -11.23 9.78 4.94
C LYS A 112 -10.00 8.94 4.64
N ASP A 113 -8.81 9.45 4.95
CA ASP A 113 -7.55 8.77 4.69
C ASP A 113 -7.41 7.49 5.54
N LEU A 114 -7.74 7.56 6.84
CA LEU A 114 -7.80 6.41 7.73
C LEU A 114 -8.75 5.31 7.23
N GLN A 115 -9.95 5.69 6.79
CA GLN A 115 -10.96 4.76 6.28
C GLN A 115 -10.60 4.16 4.93
N TYR A 116 -9.83 4.87 4.12
CA TYR A 116 -9.46 4.44 2.77
C TYR A 116 -8.32 3.42 2.75
N HIS A 117 -7.47 3.41 3.78
CA HIS A 117 -6.30 2.54 3.87
C HIS A 117 -6.56 1.37 4.82
N PRO A 118 -7.11 0.23 4.33
CA PRO A 118 -7.33 -0.93 5.18
C PRO A 118 -6.00 -1.54 5.61
N VAL A 119 -5.97 -2.00 6.85
CA VAL A 119 -4.87 -2.81 7.39
C VAL A 119 -5.37 -4.24 7.64
N PHE A 120 -4.47 -5.21 7.56
CA PHE A 120 -4.79 -6.63 7.60
C PHE A 120 -4.23 -7.26 8.87
N SER A 121 -5.06 -7.99 9.62
CA SER A 121 -4.66 -8.77 10.78
C SER A 121 -3.71 -9.91 10.40
N LEU A 122 -3.13 -10.60 11.39
CA LEU A 122 -2.29 -11.78 11.15
C LEU A 122 -3.05 -12.83 10.33
N GLU A 123 -4.30 -13.13 10.68
CA GLU A 123 -5.14 -14.12 10.01
C GLU A 123 -5.38 -13.74 8.54
N GLU A 124 -5.82 -12.51 8.29
CA GLU A 124 -6.03 -12.00 6.94
C GLU A 124 -4.73 -11.99 6.12
N GLN A 125 -3.59 -11.67 6.74
CA GLN A 125 -2.31 -11.73 6.04
C GLN A 125 -1.88 -13.17 5.74
N LEU A 126 -2.10 -14.12 6.64
CA LEU A 126 -1.81 -15.53 6.38
C LEU A 126 -2.62 -16.07 5.20
N GLU A 127 -3.87 -15.65 5.04
CA GLU A 127 -4.70 -16.00 3.87
C GLU A 127 -4.15 -15.36 2.58
N LEU A 128 -3.81 -14.06 2.60
CA LEU A 128 -3.28 -13.35 1.43
C LEU A 128 -1.94 -13.89 0.94
N PHE A 129 -1.12 -14.39 1.86
CA PHE A 129 0.19 -14.99 1.58
C PHE A 129 0.16 -16.52 1.48
N ASP A 130 -1.00 -17.15 1.56
CA ASP A 130 -1.09 -18.61 1.40
C ASP A 130 -0.77 -19.00 -0.05
N ASP A 131 0.27 -19.82 -0.20
CA ASP A 131 0.74 -20.36 -1.48
C ASP A 131 0.53 -21.88 -1.58
N THR A 132 -0.33 -22.43 -0.75
CA THR A 132 -0.65 -23.86 -0.74
C THR A 132 -1.43 -24.26 -1.99
N GLY A 133 -0.75 -24.88 -2.93
CA GLY A 133 -1.35 -25.40 -4.17
C GLY A 133 -1.49 -24.40 -5.32
N ALA A 134 -1.32 -23.10 -5.09
CA ALA A 134 -1.33 -22.05 -6.11
C ALA A 134 -0.48 -20.85 -5.67
N PRO A 135 -0.05 -19.96 -6.58
CA PRO A 135 0.55 -18.70 -6.19
C PRO A 135 -0.37 -17.88 -5.28
N SER A 136 0.15 -17.38 -4.18
CA SER A 136 -0.60 -16.56 -3.23
C SER A 136 -1.18 -15.30 -3.91
N GLN A 137 -2.20 -14.70 -3.31
CA GLN A 137 -2.79 -13.47 -3.83
C GLN A 137 -1.74 -12.35 -3.96
N VAL A 138 -0.83 -12.25 -2.99
CA VAL A 138 0.27 -11.27 -3.03
C VAL A 138 1.22 -11.54 -4.19
N GLN A 139 1.59 -12.79 -4.45
CA GLN A 139 2.40 -13.15 -5.62
C GLN A 139 1.70 -12.81 -6.94
N GLN A 140 0.40 -13.06 -7.04
CA GLN A 140 -0.39 -12.70 -8.22
C GLN A 140 -0.40 -11.19 -8.47
N TRP A 141 -0.52 -10.38 -7.42
CA TRP A 141 -0.41 -8.92 -7.54
C TRP A 141 0.98 -8.49 -7.99
N GLN A 142 2.05 -9.05 -7.41
CA GLN A 142 3.43 -8.76 -7.80
C GLN A 142 3.67 -9.12 -9.28
N SER A 143 3.23 -10.28 -9.72
CA SER A 143 3.35 -10.71 -11.12
C SER A 143 2.57 -9.78 -12.07
N SER A 144 1.37 -9.35 -11.68
CA SER A 144 0.59 -8.39 -12.46
C SER A 144 1.29 -7.03 -12.61
N VAL A 145 1.93 -6.55 -11.54
CA VAL A 145 2.70 -5.30 -11.56
C VAL A 145 3.96 -5.47 -12.42
N ALA A 146 4.67 -6.59 -12.30
CA ALA A 146 5.83 -6.88 -13.13
C ALA A 146 5.48 -6.96 -14.62
N ALA A 147 4.38 -7.65 -14.96
CA ALA A 147 3.88 -7.70 -16.33
C ALA A 147 3.56 -6.29 -16.88
N PHE A 148 2.88 -5.46 -16.10
CA PHE A 148 2.61 -4.08 -16.49
C PHE A 148 3.90 -3.28 -16.75
N PHE A 149 4.89 -3.35 -15.86
CA PHE A 149 6.15 -2.64 -16.05
C PHE A 149 6.94 -3.15 -17.27
N ARG A 150 6.88 -4.44 -17.57
CA ARG A 150 7.42 -5.03 -18.81
C ARG A 150 6.71 -4.45 -20.04
N ASP A 151 5.39 -4.43 -20.03
CA ASP A 151 4.57 -4.02 -21.18
C ASP A 151 4.76 -2.53 -21.53
N ILE A 152 5.11 -1.70 -20.55
CA ILE A 152 5.49 -0.30 -20.74
C ILE A 152 7.02 -0.08 -20.89
N ASN A 153 7.79 -1.16 -21.06
CA ASN A 153 9.26 -1.16 -21.24
C ASN A 153 10.04 -0.48 -20.09
N ARG A 154 9.57 -0.61 -18.84
CA ARG A 154 10.27 -0.14 -17.63
C ARG A 154 11.19 -1.19 -17.05
N ILE A 155 10.88 -2.45 -17.27
CA ILE A 155 11.73 -3.62 -16.95
C ILE A 155 11.78 -4.54 -18.15
N THR A 156 12.81 -5.37 -18.22
CA THR A 156 12.97 -6.40 -19.25
C THR A 156 12.07 -7.61 -18.97
N SER A 157 11.86 -8.45 -19.99
CA SER A 157 11.14 -9.72 -19.81
C SER A 157 11.84 -10.64 -18.79
N ASP A 158 13.17 -10.64 -18.75
CA ASP A 158 13.95 -11.44 -17.79
C ASP A 158 13.78 -10.94 -16.35
N GLU A 159 13.68 -9.63 -16.14
CA GLU A 159 13.41 -9.04 -14.83
C GLU A 159 11.98 -9.36 -14.37
N ALA A 160 10.98 -9.22 -15.26
CA ALA A 160 9.60 -9.61 -14.96
C ALA A 160 9.52 -11.09 -14.57
N LYS A 161 10.18 -11.97 -15.35
CA LYS A 161 10.23 -13.40 -15.06
C LYS A 161 10.87 -13.71 -13.71
N LYS A 162 11.91 -13.00 -13.30
CA LYS A 162 12.51 -13.16 -11.96
C LYS A 162 11.52 -12.86 -10.84
N VAL A 163 10.63 -11.87 -11.02
CA VAL A 163 9.57 -11.58 -10.04
C VAL A 163 8.55 -12.72 -10.00
N GLU A 164 8.15 -13.24 -11.16
CA GLU A 164 7.21 -14.35 -11.26
C GLU A 164 7.77 -15.65 -10.66
N ASP A 165 9.04 -15.96 -10.94
CA ASP A 165 9.71 -17.18 -10.50
C ASP A 165 10.29 -17.08 -9.08
N GLY A 166 10.59 -15.87 -8.62
CA GLY A 166 11.41 -15.61 -7.44
C GLY A 166 10.72 -15.81 -6.10
N LYS A 167 9.40 -15.95 -6.07
CA LYS A 167 8.61 -16.16 -4.84
C LYS A 167 9.00 -15.20 -3.71
N TYR A 168 9.10 -13.91 -4.01
CA TYR A 168 9.50 -12.88 -3.04
C TYR A 168 8.47 -12.63 -1.91
N ALA A 169 7.24 -13.08 -2.11
CA ALA A 169 6.21 -13.07 -1.07
C ALA A 169 6.28 -14.36 -0.26
N THR A 170 6.34 -14.27 1.06
CA THR A 170 6.41 -15.44 1.95
C THR A 170 5.60 -15.21 3.23
N ASN A 171 4.97 -16.26 3.73
CA ASN A 171 4.31 -16.29 5.04
C ASN A 171 5.17 -16.99 6.12
N THR A 172 6.40 -17.35 5.80
CA THR A 172 7.28 -18.12 6.71
C THR A 172 7.39 -17.47 8.08
N TYR A 173 7.64 -16.16 8.11
CA TYR A 173 7.83 -15.44 9.37
C TYR A 173 6.50 -15.07 10.04
N LEU A 174 5.43 -14.90 9.27
CA LEU A 174 4.07 -14.71 9.82
C LEU A 174 3.62 -15.92 10.62
N LYS A 175 3.93 -17.14 10.16
CA LYS A 175 3.64 -18.42 10.87
C LYS A 175 4.40 -18.57 12.19
N LEU A 176 5.47 -17.83 12.39
CA LEU A 176 6.27 -17.85 13.63
C LEU A 176 5.79 -16.80 14.65
N VAL A 177 4.90 -15.90 14.29
CA VAL A 177 4.35 -14.89 15.22
C VAL A 177 3.49 -15.57 16.28
N LYS A 178 3.71 -15.20 17.56
CA LYS A 178 3.03 -15.74 18.73
C LYS A 178 2.10 -14.71 19.35
#